data_ae244eefb9bec4c4b2d10b276c240e9b
#
_entry.id   ae244eefb9bec4c4b2d10b276c240e9b
#
_cell.length_a   1.000
_cell.length_b   1.000
_cell.length_c   1.000
_cell.angle_alpha   90.00
_cell.angle_beta   90.00
_cell.angle_gamma   90.00
#
_symmetry.space_group_name_H-M   'P 1'
#
loop_
_entity.id
_entity.type
_entity.pdbx_description
1 polymer ?
#
loop_
_entity_poly.entity_id
_entity_poly.type
_entity_poly.pdbx_seq_one_letter_code
_entity_poly.pdbx_strand_id
1 'polypeptide(L)'
;MSYLFKAHEATEDILSRCAISHLLKNDCKISETEEDPEKFAHRIHRKQKQIEEIEATLNARLPKGRDLTGEEFFQTLEIATHQISDSVIQAREWDAKLLTRPASLPYPIIYGSSIDVRWGKTPKGRISVSFNGIDKYLKAADPDLKAWLKVNKENPFQLYCDRRQLPFFQRFLEDWQAYQANTDTYPAGLLTLSSAMLTWTECEGKGDPWNVNHLSLHCTYDTRLMTAEGTLVIQQEKSAKALKNLERDNPDPRNRSTLDRLNNLPKRPSQLPYQGNPEILVGLSIGLANPLTAAVVNVRTEEVLTYRTPKTLLGDRHRLLNRYRTQQQQNILQRQKNQKRGVRYQPSESELGEYVDRLLSCEVVRLAQQYRADSIVIPSLKHIRELLASEIKAKAEQRCPGSVEAQDKYAKEYQMSISRWSYNRLIETIHSKALQLGITVESGFQQIRGDPKEQAKDLAIATYHARSLD
;
A
#
# COMPACT_ATOMS: atom_id res chain seq x y z
N MET A 1 37.89 19.02 -16.98
CA MET A 1 37.04 18.30 -15.99
C MET A 1 37.33 18.69 -14.55
N SER A 2 38.54 18.48 -14.01
CA SER A 2 38.90 18.83 -12.62
C SER A 2 38.65 20.31 -12.25
N TYR A 3 38.91 21.25 -13.19
CA TYR A 3 38.64 22.66 -12.98
C TYR A 3 37.15 22.99 -12.85
N LEU A 4 36.28 22.35 -13.66
CA LEU A 4 34.86 22.57 -13.63
C LEU A 4 34.22 22.02 -12.33
N PHE A 5 34.72 20.92 -11.77
CA PHE A 5 34.27 20.45 -10.46
C PHE A 5 34.63 21.45 -9.35
N LYS A 6 35.85 21.99 -9.35
CA LYS A 6 36.25 23.02 -8.40
C LYS A 6 35.44 24.32 -8.56
N ALA A 7 35.17 24.74 -9.80
CA ALA A 7 34.33 25.88 -10.07
C ALA A 7 32.89 25.66 -9.61
N HIS A 8 32.32 24.46 -9.78
CA HIS A 8 31.00 24.10 -9.29
C HIS A 8 30.90 24.17 -7.77
N GLU A 9 31.93 23.72 -7.05
CA GLU A 9 31.96 23.78 -5.56
C GLU A 9 32.16 25.22 -5.06
N ALA A 10 32.96 26.04 -5.78
CA ALA A 10 33.25 27.40 -5.38
C ALA A 10 32.16 28.45 -5.72
N THR A 11 31.21 28.11 -6.59
CA THR A 11 30.20 29.05 -7.07
C THR A 11 28.93 28.91 -6.23
N GLU A 12 28.47 30.02 -5.63
CA GLU A 12 27.21 30.09 -4.88
C GLU A 12 26.00 30.36 -5.79
N ASP A 13 26.25 30.94 -6.97
CA ASP A 13 25.20 31.27 -7.94
C ASP A 13 24.58 29.99 -8.56
N ILE A 14 23.26 29.87 -8.41
CA ILE A 14 22.47 28.70 -8.84
C ILE A 14 22.55 28.51 -10.37
N LEU A 15 22.50 29.61 -11.15
CA LEU A 15 22.52 29.55 -12.61
C LEU A 15 23.88 29.06 -13.10
N SER A 16 24.96 29.57 -12.52
CA SER A 16 26.34 29.15 -12.84
C SER A 16 26.58 27.68 -12.46
N ARG A 17 26.07 27.23 -11.31
CA ARG A 17 26.09 25.79 -10.93
C ARG A 17 25.34 24.92 -11.92
N CYS A 18 24.16 25.35 -12.35
CA CYS A 18 23.39 24.63 -13.35
C CYS A 18 24.09 24.56 -14.69
N ALA A 19 24.70 25.66 -15.14
CA ALA A 19 25.48 25.70 -16.38
C ALA A 19 26.71 24.78 -16.34
N ILE A 20 27.47 24.80 -15.23
CA ILE A 20 28.64 23.93 -15.04
C ILE A 20 28.19 22.46 -14.97
N SER A 21 27.11 22.15 -14.28
CA SER A 21 26.53 20.79 -14.22
C SER A 21 26.12 20.30 -15.61
N HIS A 22 25.57 21.18 -16.44
CA HIS A 22 25.22 20.84 -17.82
C HIS A 22 26.42 20.57 -18.70
N LEU A 23 27.47 21.38 -18.60
CA LEU A 23 28.73 21.14 -19.28
C LEU A 23 29.39 19.82 -18.86
N LEU A 24 29.39 19.51 -17.57
CA LEU A 24 29.92 18.27 -17.05
C LEU A 24 29.14 17.04 -17.55
N LYS A 25 27.82 17.13 -17.63
CA LYS A 25 26.97 16.05 -18.16
C LYS A 25 27.13 15.78 -19.63
N ASN A 26 27.54 16.78 -20.39
CA ASN A 26 27.75 16.70 -21.84
C ASN A 26 29.24 16.53 -22.21
N ASP A 27 30.09 16.07 -21.28
CA ASP A 27 31.53 15.90 -21.49
C ASP A 27 32.25 17.17 -22.02
N CYS A 28 31.75 18.34 -21.60
CA CYS A 28 32.19 19.66 -22.04
C CYS A 28 32.06 19.89 -23.56
N LYS A 29 31.25 19.11 -24.25
CA LYS A 29 30.96 19.35 -25.66
C LYS A 29 29.98 20.52 -25.76
N ILE A 30 30.44 21.59 -26.38
CA ILE A 30 29.61 22.74 -26.79
C ILE A 30 29.12 22.43 -28.20
N SER A 31 27.85 22.58 -28.47
CA SER A 31 27.29 22.44 -29.83
C SER A 31 27.91 23.52 -30.73
N GLU A 32 28.44 23.12 -31.87
CA GLU A 32 28.96 24.05 -32.89
C GLU A 32 27.85 24.76 -33.68
N THR A 33 26.58 24.29 -33.49
CA THR A 33 25.40 24.90 -34.10
C THR A 33 24.68 25.79 -33.07
N GLU A 34 24.20 26.95 -33.51
CA GLU A 34 23.33 27.80 -32.68
C GLU A 34 22.21 26.97 -32.09
N GLU A 35 22.13 26.97 -30.77
CA GLU A 35 21.08 26.26 -30.07
C GLU A 35 19.74 26.91 -30.45
N ASP A 36 18.80 26.09 -30.88
CA ASP A 36 17.45 26.51 -31.26
C ASP A 36 16.74 27.16 -30.04
N PRO A 37 16.58 28.51 -30.05
CA PRO A 37 16.00 29.22 -28.89
C PRO A 37 14.59 28.73 -28.56
N GLU A 38 13.82 28.23 -29.55
CA GLU A 38 12.48 27.70 -29.33
C GLU A 38 12.49 26.42 -28.53
N LYS A 39 13.50 25.55 -28.70
CA LYS A 39 13.65 24.34 -27.88
C LYS A 39 13.91 24.68 -26.42
N PHE A 40 14.70 25.73 -26.15
CA PHE A 40 14.94 26.22 -24.80
C PHE A 40 13.70 26.88 -24.22
N ALA A 41 13.01 27.72 -24.99
CA ALA A 41 11.77 28.35 -24.57
C ALA A 41 10.71 27.33 -24.17
N HIS A 42 10.53 26.25 -24.93
CA HIS A 42 9.65 25.14 -24.57
C HIS A 42 10.04 24.40 -23.28
N ARG A 43 11.35 24.22 -23.05
CA ARG A 43 11.84 23.58 -21.82
C ARG A 43 11.64 24.48 -20.60
N ILE A 44 11.97 25.78 -20.73
CA ILE A 44 11.79 26.78 -19.67
C ILE A 44 10.31 26.91 -19.34
N HIS A 45 9.45 27.08 -20.34
CA HIS A 45 8.01 27.19 -20.14
C HIS A 45 7.43 25.92 -19.45
N ARG A 46 7.88 24.73 -19.82
CA ARG A 46 7.49 23.49 -19.16
C ARG A 46 7.94 23.46 -17.69
N LYS A 47 9.14 23.95 -17.39
CA LYS A 47 9.66 24.03 -16.01
C LYS A 47 8.95 25.09 -15.19
N GLN A 48 8.69 26.26 -15.76
CA GLN A 48 7.90 27.30 -15.11
C GLN A 48 6.50 26.79 -14.77
N LYS A 49 5.82 26.16 -15.73
CA LYS A 49 4.51 25.57 -15.48
C LYS A 49 4.55 24.48 -14.38
N GLN A 50 5.62 23.67 -14.30
CA GLN A 50 5.82 22.71 -13.22
C GLN A 50 6.02 23.38 -11.86
N ILE A 51 6.74 24.51 -11.83
CA ILE A 51 6.95 25.31 -10.62
C ILE A 51 5.62 25.92 -10.17
N GLU A 52 4.89 26.57 -11.06
CA GLU A 52 3.57 27.12 -10.80
C GLU A 52 2.58 26.08 -10.29
N GLU A 53 2.60 24.85 -10.86
CA GLU A 53 1.78 23.73 -10.40
C GLU A 53 2.20 23.24 -9.00
N ILE A 54 3.50 23.24 -8.69
CA ILE A 54 4.01 22.87 -7.36
C ILE A 54 3.68 23.95 -6.36
N GLU A 55 3.86 25.23 -6.72
CA GLU A 55 3.51 26.37 -5.87
C GLU A 55 2.01 26.45 -5.61
N ALA A 56 1.19 26.29 -6.65
CA ALA A 56 -0.27 26.17 -6.50
C ALA A 56 -0.65 24.99 -5.61
N THR A 57 0.09 23.86 -5.68
CA THR A 57 -0.12 22.69 -4.81
C THR A 57 0.32 22.95 -3.37
N LEU A 58 1.39 23.71 -3.17
CA LEU A 58 1.88 24.10 -1.85
C LEU A 58 0.96 25.14 -1.20
N ASN A 59 0.47 26.09 -1.98
CA ASN A 59 -0.46 27.13 -1.54
C ASN A 59 -1.90 26.57 -1.36
N ALA A 60 -2.30 25.59 -2.18
CA ALA A 60 -3.55 24.85 -2.03
C ALA A 60 -3.40 23.62 -1.15
N ARG A 61 -2.48 23.59 -0.18
CA ARG A 61 -2.47 22.59 0.88
C ARG A 61 -3.70 22.76 1.76
N LEU A 62 -4.82 22.32 1.20
CA LEU A 62 -5.94 21.91 2.03
C LEU A 62 -5.39 20.82 2.96
N PRO A 63 -5.62 20.94 4.26
CA PRO A 63 -5.28 19.90 5.22
C PRO A 63 -5.78 18.59 4.63
N LYS A 64 -4.89 17.61 4.47
CA LYS A 64 -5.27 16.29 3.93
C LYS A 64 -6.18 15.60 4.97
N GLY A 65 -7.38 16.08 5.20
CA GLY A 65 -8.36 15.56 6.13
C GLY A 65 -7.88 15.31 7.57
N ARG A 66 -6.68 15.82 7.92
CA ARG A 66 -6.00 15.53 9.20
C ARG A 66 -6.04 16.71 10.17
N ASP A 67 -6.15 17.90 9.69
CA ASP A 67 -6.31 19.09 10.53
C ASP A 67 -7.76 19.55 10.48
N LEU A 68 -8.58 18.89 11.28
CA LEU A 68 -9.98 19.30 11.49
C LEU A 68 -10.10 20.57 12.34
N THR A 69 -8.97 21.17 12.78
CA THR A 69 -8.92 22.37 13.60
C THR A 69 -8.59 23.61 12.77
N GLY A 70 -8.13 23.45 11.54
CA GLY A 70 -7.74 24.53 10.66
C GLY A 70 -8.94 25.38 10.23
N GLU A 71 -8.78 26.70 10.30
CA GLU A 71 -9.82 27.66 9.87
C GLU A 71 -10.25 27.43 8.41
N GLU A 72 -9.31 27.04 7.53
CA GLU A 72 -9.58 26.70 6.14
C GLU A 72 -10.47 25.47 5.98
N PHE A 73 -10.40 24.49 6.92
CA PHE A 73 -11.32 23.34 6.91
C PHE A 73 -12.74 23.78 7.23
N PHE A 74 -12.92 24.66 8.21
CA PHE A 74 -14.25 25.16 8.58
C PHE A 74 -14.83 26.04 7.49
N GLN A 75 -14.04 26.91 6.87
CA GLN A 75 -14.47 27.72 5.72
C GLN A 75 -14.88 26.82 4.55
N THR A 76 -14.12 25.75 4.27
CA THR A 76 -14.45 24.80 3.21
C THR A 76 -15.72 24.01 3.53
N LEU A 77 -15.91 23.65 4.79
CA LEU A 77 -17.11 22.95 5.27
C LEU A 77 -18.35 23.85 5.21
N GLU A 78 -18.20 25.11 5.62
CA GLU A 78 -19.26 26.12 5.59
C GLU A 78 -19.71 26.42 4.16
N ILE A 79 -18.75 26.63 3.25
CA ILE A 79 -19.02 26.80 1.82
C ILE A 79 -19.71 25.56 1.25
N ALA A 80 -19.27 24.33 1.65
CA ALA A 80 -19.84 23.08 1.14
C ALA A 80 -21.28 22.82 1.62
N THR A 81 -21.64 23.36 2.79
CA THR A 81 -22.93 23.05 3.43
C THR A 81 -23.96 24.15 3.30
N HIS A 82 -23.56 25.42 3.19
CA HIS A 82 -24.48 26.55 3.35
C HIS A 82 -24.43 27.63 2.27
N GLN A 83 -23.41 27.64 1.39
CA GLN A 83 -23.27 28.71 0.41
C GLN A 83 -23.41 28.17 -1.02
N ILE A 84 -24.57 28.42 -1.61
CA ILE A 84 -24.70 28.48 -3.06
C ILE A 84 -24.08 29.82 -3.47
N SER A 85 -22.98 29.78 -4.21
CA SER A 85 -22.26 30.98 -4.61
C SER A 85 -23.09 31.80 -5.60
N ASP A 86 -23.55 32.98 -5.19
CA ASP A 86 -24.25 33.94 -6.06
C ASP A 86 -23.29 34.68 -7.00
N SER A 87 -21.97 34.54 -6.79
CA SER A 87 -20.93 35.19 -7.58
C SER A 87 -20.22 34.20 -8.52
N VAL A 88 -20.15 34.57 -9.82
CA VAL A 88 -19.40 33.80 -10.83
C VAL A 88 -17.92 33.64 -10.47
N ILE A 89 -17.32 34.59 -9.76
CA ILE A 89 -15.92 34.58 -9.32
C ILE A 89 -15.76 33.53 -8.22
N GLN A 90 -16.61 33.55 -7.20
CA GLN A 90 -16.61 32.54 -6.12
C GLN A 90 -16.93 31.14 -6.64
N ALA A 91 -17.82 31.01 -7.61
CA ALA A 91 -18.11 29.74 -8.26
C ALA A 91 -16.86 29.17 -8.96
N ARG A 92 -16.09 30.00 -9.66
CA ARG A 92 -14.84 29.61 -10.31
C ARG A 92 -13.74 29.26 -9.31
N GLU A 93 -13.60 29.99 -8.22
CA GLU A 93 -12.67 29.66 -7.13
C GLU A 93 -13.08 28.35 -6.44
N TRP A 94 -14.37 28.16 -6.29
CA TRP A 94 -14.94 26.91 -5.78
C TRP A 94 -14.67 25.73 -6.71
N ASP A 95 -14.92 25.87 -8.01
CA ASP A 95 -14.62 24.85 -9.01
C ASP A 95 -13.12 24.55 -9.08
N ALA A 96 -12.26 25.56 -8.99
CA ALA A 96 -10.82 25.38 -8.93
C ALA A 96 -10.39 24.61 -7.67
N LYS A 97 -10.97 24.92 -6.51
CA LYS A 97 -10.77 24.15 -5.26
C LYS A 97 -11.36 22.73 -5.34
N LEU A 98 -12.50 22.55 -6.00
CA LEU A 98 -13.11 21.25 -6.28
C LEU A 98 -12.22 20.35 -7.14
N LEU A 99 -11.56 20.89 -8.17
CA LEU A 99 -10.66 20.16 -9.04
C LEU A 99 -9.40 19.64 -8.30
N THR A 100 -9.07 20.22 -7.14
CA THR A 100 -7.95 19.79 -6.28
C THR A 100 -8.35 18.76 -5.22
N ARG A 101 -9.62 18.36 -5.15
CA ARG A 101 -10.15 17.45 -4.13
C ARG A 101 -9.81 15.99 -4.39
N PRO A 102 -9.66 15.17 -3.33
CA PRO A 102 -9.79 13.74 -3.49
C PRO A 102 -11.18 13.40 -4.03
N ALA A 103 -11.25 12.33 -4.84
CA ALA A 103 -12.40 11.95 -5.66
C ALA A 103 -13.71 11.65 -4.89
N SER A 104 -13.70 11.66 -3.57
CA SER A 104 -14.87 11.34 -2.73
C SER A 104 -15.17 12.44 -1.72
N LEU A 105 -16.36 12.97 -1.75
CA LEU A 105 -16.94 13.84 -0.72
C LEU A 105 -18.11 13.09 -0.04
N PRO A 106 -18.29 13.28 1.28
CA PRO A 106 -17.44 14.00 2.22
C PRO A 106 -16.08 13.34 2.41
N TYR A 107 -15.09 14.12 2.87
CA TYR A 107 -13.74 13.61 3.11
C TYR A 107 -13.73 12.47 4.12
N PRO A 108 -12.91 11.43 3.92
CA PRO A 108 -12.77 10.38 4.91
C PRO A 108 -12.17 10.94 6.21
N ILE A 109 -12.75 10.55 7.33
CA ILE A 109 -12.22 10.85 8.66
C ILE A 109 -11.31 9.71 9.06
N ILE A 110 -10.01 10.02 9.27
CA ILE A 110 -9.00 9.02 9.59
C ILE A 110 -8.66 9.08 11.07
N TYR A 111 -8.86 7.97 11.75
CA TYR A 111 -8.40 7.70 13.11
C TYR A 111 -7.11 6.91 13.01
N GLY A 112 -5.98 7.57 13.27
CA GLY A 112 -4.64 6.98 13.14
C GLY A 112 -4.36 5.89 14.16
N SER A 113 -5.14 5.86 15.23
CA SER A 113 -5.08 4.83 16.27
C SER A 113 -6.47 4.30 16.60
N SER A 114 -6.58 3.00 16.85
CA SER A 114 -7.81 2.39 17.35
C SER A 114 -8.26 2.94 18.71
N ILE A 115 -7.34 3.59 19.45
CA ILE A 115 -7.60 4.22 20.76
C ILE A 115 -8.43 5.50 20.61
N ASP A 116 -8.40 6.15 19.44
CA ASP A 116 -9.14 7.38 19.17
C ASP A 116 -10.65 7.13 18.97
N VAL A 117 -11.04 5.87 18.84
CA VAL A 117 -12.43 5.42 18.70
C VAL A 117 -12.82 4.64 19.95
N ARG A 118 -13.96 4.93 20.54
CA ARG A 118 -14.51 4.14 21.66
C ARG A 118 -15.27 2.95 21.12
N TRP A 119 -14.81 1.77 21.48
CA TRP A 119 -15.38 0.50 21.07
C TRP A 119 -16.20 -0.12 22.21
N GLY A 120 -17.29 -0.76 21.87
CA GLY A 120 -18.15 -1.42 22.84
C GLY A 120 -19.02 -2.51 22.23
N LYS A 121 -19.86 -3.10 23.08
CA LYS A 121 -20.91 -4.03 22.69
C LYS A 121 -22.26 -3.45 23.10
N THR A 122 -23.22 -3.55 22.22
CA THR A 122 -24.61 -3.25 22.58
C THR A 122 -25.16 -4.34 23.52
N PRO A 123 -26.27 -4.11 24.24
CA PRO A 123 -26.94 -5.14 25.08
C PRO A 123 -27.27 -6.43 24.31
N LYS A 124 -27.46 -6.32 22.99
CA LYS A 124 -27.71 -7.46 22.09
C LYS A 124 -26.40 -8.12 21.58
N GLY A 125 -25.22 -7.77 22.14
CA GLY A 125 -23.92 -8.33 21.77
C GLY A 125 -23.36 -7.84 20.43
N ARG A 126 -23.98 -6.84 19.80
CA ARG A 126 -23.47 -6.26 18.54
C ARG A 126 -22.36 -5.26 18.81
N ILE A 127 -21.46 -5.10 17.86
CA ILE A 127 -20.34 -4.15 17.95
C ILE A 127 -20.90 -2.73 17.89
N SER A 128 -20.42 -1.88 18.77
CA SER A 128 -20.76 -0.46 18.76
C SER A 128 -19.52 0.41 18.80
N VAL A 129 -19.63 1.60 18.22
CA VAL A 129 -18.56 2.59 18.22
C VAL A 129 -19.10 3.98 18.54
N SER A 130 -18.28 4.76 19.24
CA SER A 130 -18.46 6.21 19.33
C SER A 130 -17.12 6.89 19.03
N PHE A 131 -17.22 8.01 18.36
CA PHE A 131 -16.06 8.72 17.86
C PHE A 131 -15.63 9.81 18.83
N ASN A 132 -14.37 9.79 19.27
CA ASN A 132 -13.82 10.79 20.15
C ASN A 132 -13.52 12.09 19.39
N GLY A 133 -13.69 13.22 20.07
CA GLY A 133 -13.22 14.50 19.59
C GLY A 133 -14.16 15.25 18.63
N ILE A 134 -15.14 14.60 18.01
CA ILE A 134 -16.09 15.24 17.08
C ILE A 134 -16.79 16.43 17.77
N ASP A 135 -17.19 16.24 19.02
CA ASP A 135 -17.87 17.26 19.83
C ASP A 135 -17.02 18.53 20.10
N LYS A 136 -15.69 18.43 20.08
CA LYS A 136 -14.81 19.61 20.23
C LYS A 136 -14.86 20.53 19.02
N TYR A 137 -14.99 19.95 17.84
CA TYR A 137 -14.98 20.67 16.57
C TYR A 137 -16.36 21.23 16.21
N LEU A 138 -17.42 20.72 16.84
CA LEU A 138 -18.79 21.16 16.60
C LEU A 138 -19.29 22.16 17.65
N LYS A 139 -18.40 22.78 18.41
CA LYS A 139 -18.77 23.82 19.40
C LYS A 139 -19.51 25.00 18.78
N ALA A 140 -19.24 25.32 17.54
CA ALA A 140 -19.89 26.37 16.75
C ALA A 140 -21.07 25.86 15.90
N ALA A 141 -21.35 24.53 15.91
CA ALA A 141 -22.35 23.96 15.07
C ALA A 141 -23.77 24.11 15.67
N ASP A 142 -24.75 23.91 14.80
CA ASP A 142 -26.19 23.89 15.05
C ASP A 142 -26.54 23.18 16.37
N PRO A 143 -27.47 23.74 17.18
CA PRO A 143 -27.99 23.11 18.40
C PRO A 143 -28.51 21.70 18.19
N ASP A 144 -29.18 21.41 17.07
CA ASP A 144 -29.71 20.10 16.72
C ASP A 144 -28.59 19.08 16.48
N LEU A 145 -27.49 19.49 15.85
CA LEU A 145 -26.32 18.65 15.69
C LEU A 145 -25.63 18.34 17.03
N LYS A 146 -25.62 19.32 17.96
CA LYS A 146 -25.11 19.10 19.32
C LYS A 146 -25.98 18.10 20.11
N ALA A 147 -27.30 18.19 19.96
CA ALA A 147 -28.24 17.24 20.58
C ALA A 147 -28.01 15.83 20.02
N TRP A 148 -27.86 15.71 18.71
CA TRP A 148 -27.56 14.45 18.03
C TRP A 148 -26.21 13.83 18.48
N LEU A 149 -25.19 14.64 18.69
CA LEU A 149 -23.89 14.19 19.18
C LEU A 149 -23.89 13.77 20.64
N LYS A 150 -24.73 14.40 21.48
CA LYS A 150 -24.98 13.88 22.85
C LYS A 150 -25.61 12.51 22.82
N VAL A 151 -26.57 12.29 21.92
CA VAL A 151 -27.17 10.97 21.68
C VAL A 151 -26.11 9.95 21.27
N ASN A 152 -25.11 10.35 20.52
CA ASN A 152 -24.00 9.47 20.13
C ASN A 152 -23.12 9.02 21.32
N LYS A 153 -22.93 9.85 22.35
CA LYS A 153 -22.22 9.46 23.58
C LYS A 153 -23.03 8.46 24.43
N GLU A 154 -24.32 8.66 24.52
CA GLU A 154 -25.23 7.84 25.29
C GLU A 154 -25.65 6.58 24.53
N ASN A 155 -25.80 6.70 23.21
CA ASN A 155 -26.18 5.62 22.30
C ASN A 155 -25.14 5.49 21.17
N PRO A 156 -24.10 4.66 21.34
CA PRO A 156 -23.07 4.48 20.33
C PRO A 156 -23.63 3.88 19.04
N PHE A 157 -23.01 4.21 17.90
CA PHE A 157 -23.39 3.67 16.61
C PHE A 157 -23.18 2.16 16.57
N GLN A 158 -24.18 1.44 16.12
CA GLN A 158 -24.08 0.02 15.90
C GLN A 158 -23.40 -0.25 14.56
N LEU A 159 -22.36 -1.11 14.57
CA LEU A 159 -21.73 -1.57 13.35
C LEU A 159 -22.39 -2.83 12.80
N TYR A 160 -22.61 -2.83 11.51
CA TYR A 160 -22.98 -4.03 10.74
C TYR A 160 -21.73 -4.57 10.08
N CYS A 161 -21.32 -5.79 10.41
CA CYS A 161 -20.16 -6.41 9.78
C CYS A 161 -20.53 -7.80 9.21
N ASP A 162 -19.81 -8.19 8.16
CA ASP A 162 -19.92 -9.52 7.57
C ASP A 162 -19.55 -10.61 8.61
N ARG A 163 -20.21 -11.76 8.55
CA ARG A 163 -19.91 -12.92 9.42
C ARG A 163 -18.43 -13.34 9.34
N ARG A 164 -17.77 -13.14 8.21
CA ARG A 164 -16.34 -13.44 8.02
C ARG A 164 -15.43 -12.47 8.77
N GLN A 165 -15.88 -11.25 9.02
CA GLN A 165 -15.13 -10.22 9.74
C GLN A 165 -15.40 -10.25 11.25
N LEU A 166 -16.53 -10.78 11.65
CA LEU A 166 -16.98 -10.79 13.03
C LEU A 166 -15.95 -11.38 14.03
N PRO A 167 -15.28 -12.52 13.76
CA PRO A 167 -14.28 -13.06 14.68
C PRO A 167 -13.10 -12.12 14.94
N PHE A 168 -12.70 -11.33 13.95
CA PHE A 168 -11.62 -10.34 14.08
C PHE A 168 -12.04 -9.21 15.03
N PHE A 169 -13.24 -8.69 14.86
CA PHE A 169 -13.76 -7.65 15.76
C PHE A 169 -14.03 -8.19 17.17
N GLN A 170 -14.46 -9.42 17.32
CA GLN A 170 -14.64 -10.04 18.64
C GLN A 170 -13.31 -10.12 19.40
N ARG A 171 -12.25 -10.59 18.75
CA ARG A 171 -10.89 -10.61 19.31
C ARG A 171 -10.42 -9.22 19.69
N PHE A 172 -10.59 -8.26 18.79
CA PHE A 172 -10.22 -6.87 19.08
C PHE A 172 -10.97 -6.32 20.32
N LEU A 173 -12.26 -6.60 20.46
CA LEU A 173 -13.02 -6.14 21.62
C LEU A 173 -12.57 -6.78 22.93
N GLU A 174 -12.12 -8.03 22.92
CA GLU A 174 -11.48 -8.67 24.08
C GLU A 174 -10.19 -7.95 24.45
N ASP A 175 -9.34 -7.66 23.48
CA ASP A 175 -8.11 -6.88 23.66
C ASP A 175 -8.38 -5.48 24.17
N TRP A 176 -9.41 -4.84 23.60
CA TRP A 176 -9.82 -3.50 23.97
C TRP A 176 -10.30 -3.43 25.42
N GLN A 177 -11.08 -4.39 25.87
CA GLN A 177 -11.52 -4.51 27.26
C GLN A 177 -10.34 -4.71 28.21
N ALA A 178 -9.40 -5.59 27.85
CA ALA A 178 -8.18 -5.81 28.63
C ALA A 178 -7.29 -4.55 28.67
N TYR A 179 -7.17 -3.84 27.55
CA TYR A 179 -6.46 -2.56 27.50
C TYR A 179 -7.12 -1.51 28.41
N GLN A 180 -8.44 -1.38 28.38
CA GLN A 180 -9.15 -0.41 29.21
C GLN A 180 -9.04 -0.71 30.71
N ALA A 181 -9.01 -1.99 31.06
CA ALA A 181 -8.80 -2.41 32.44
C ALA A 181 -7.36 -2.13 32.96
N ASN A 182 -6.38 -2.03 32.06
CA ASN A 182 -4.95 -1.97 32.39
C ASN A 182 -4.15 -1.14 31.36
N THR A 183 -4.49 0.14 31.23
CA THR A 183 -3.89 1.05 30.23
C THR A 183 -2.38 1.20 30.37
N ASP A 184 -1.84 1.06 31.57
CA ASP A 184 -0.42 1.28 31.84
C ASP A 184 0.47 0.07 31.50
N THR A 185 -0.07 -1.12 31.57
CA THR A 185 0.67 -2.36 31.35
C THR A 185 0.29 -3.09 30.06
N TYR A 186 -0.93 -2.93 29.59
CA TYR A 186 -1.35 -3.61 28.35
C TYR A 186 -0.60 -3.07 27.12
N PRO A 187 -0.06 -3.95 26.25
CA PRO A 187 0.69 -3.54 25.08
C PRO A 187 -0.26 -3.02 23.97
N ALA A 188 -0.65 -1.76 24.04
CA ALA A 188 -1.51 -1.13 23.01
C ALA A 188 -0.98 -1.33 21.57
N GLY A 189 0.35 -1.48 21.43
CA GLY A 189 0.97 -1.82 20.15
C GLY A 189 0.61 -3.22 19.62
N LEU A 190 0.09 -4.12 20.46
CA LEU A 190 -0.35 -5.47 20.08
C LEU A 190 -1.88 -5.62 20.01
N LEU A 191 -2.62 -4.50 19.99
CA LEU A 191 -4.03 -4.51 19.62
C LEU A 191 -4.17 -4.97 18.17
N THR A 192 -5.09 -5.86 17.92
CA THR A 192 -5.30 -6.48 16.61
C THR A 192 -5.77 -5.48 15.54
N LEU A 193 -6.48 -4.42 15.95
CA LEU A 193 -6.90 -3.32 15.10
C LEU A 193 -6.02 -2.10 15.35
N SER A 194 -5.42 -1.53 14.30
CA SER A 194 -4.44 -0.43 14.41
C SER A 194 -5.02 0.94 14.09
N SER A 195 -5.89 1.04 13.09
CA SER A 195 -6.47 2.30 12.65
C SER A 195 -7.88 2.09 12.08
N ALA A 196 -8.63 3.18 12.02
CA ALA A 196 -9.97 3.18 11.43
C ALA A 196 -10.14 4.40 10.52
N MET A 197 -10.92 4.26 9.46
CA MET A 197 -11.26 5.32 8.53
C MET A 197 -12.76 5.29 8.26
N LEU A 198 -13.42 6.40 8.53
CA LEU A 198 -14.83 6.58 8.22
C LEU A 198 -14.96 7.15 6.82
N THR A 199 -15.70 6.47 5.96
CA THR A 199 -15.91 6.87 4.57
C THR A 199 -17.39 6.91 4.24
N TRP A 200 -17.74 7.83 3.37
CA TRP A 200 -19.05 7.89 2.76
C TRP A 200 -19.03 7.12 1.45
N THR A 201 -19.99 6.22 1.27
CA THR A 201 -20.13 5.43 0.05
C THR A 201 -21.46 5.76 -0.62
N GLU A 202 -21.38 6.34 -1.80
CA GLU A 202 -22.56 6.59 -2.62
C GLU A 202 -23.08 5.27 -3.19
N CYS A 203 -24.38 5.07 -3.07
CA CYS A 203 -25.07 3.90 -3.59
C CYS A 203 -26.13 4.33 -4.62
N GLU A 204 -26.34 3.49 -5.61
CA GLU A 204 -27.43 3.69 -6.58
C GLU A 204 -28.75 3.38 -5.90
N GLY A 205 -29.68 4.35 -5.90
CA GLY A 205 -31.01 4.21 -5.32
C GLY A 205 -31.86 5.45 -5.50
N LYS A 206 -33.16 5.32 -5.27
CA LYS A 206 -34.11 6.44 -5.25
C LYS A 206 -34.38 6.84 -3.80
N GLY A 207 -34.15 8.09 -3.47
CA GLY A 207 -34.39 8.64 -2.12
C GLY A 207 -33.38 9.69 -1.73
N ASP A 208 -33.49 10.18 -0.50
CA ASP A 208 -32.55 11.14 0.06
C ASP A 208 -31.16 10.51 0.25
N PRO A 209 -30.07 11.29 0.10
CA PRO A 209 -28.70 10.78 0.19
C PRO A 209 -28.42 9.99 1.48
N TRP A 210 -28.98 10.39 2.61
CA TRP A 210 -28.81 9.70 3.91
C TRP A 210 -29.57 8.38 4.03
N ASN A 211 -30.55 8.12 3.16
CA ASN A 211 -31.28 6.85 3.10
C ASN A 211 -30.66 5.86 2.10
N VAL A 212 -30.01 6.38 1.06
CA VAL A 212 -29.47 5.59 -0.03
C VAL A 212 -27.99 5.28 0.19
N ASN A 213 -27.23 6.26 0.69
CA ASN A 213 -25.79 6.15 0.86
C ASN A 213 -25.43 5.52 2.21
N HIS A 214 -24.23 4.96 2.29
CA HIS A 214 -23.74 4.27 3.48
C HIS A 214 -22.52 4.95 4.08
N LEU A 215 -22.52 5.05 5.40
CA LEU A 215 -21.33 5.37 6.17
C LEU A 215 -20.59 4.07 6.48
N SER A 216 -19.37 3.94 5.98
CA SER A 216 -18.56 2.74 6.14
C SER A 216 -17.36 3.01 7.02
N LEU A 217 -17.10 2.11 7.97
CA LEU A 217 -15.92 2.15 8.82
C LEU A 217 -14.91 1.11 8.31
N HIS A 218 -13.86 1.58 7.68
CA HIS A 218 -12.75 0.74 7.22
C HIS A 218 -11.72 0.63 8.33
N CYS A 219 -11.40 -0.60 8.74
CA CYS A 219 -10.46 -0.86 9.82
C CYS A 219 -9.24 -1.61 9.29
N THR A 220 -8.05 -1.17 9.72
CA THR A 220 -6.80 -1.89 9.46
C THR A 220 -6.58 -2.91 10.58
N TYR A 221 -6.49 -4.17 10.21
CA TYR A 221 -6.39 -5.30 11.12
C TYR A 221 -5.16 -6.17 10.82
N ASP A 222 -4.34 -6.46 11.83
CA ASP A 222 -3.22 -7.39 11.69
C ASP A 222 -3.65 -8.80 12.11
N THR A 223 -3.82 -9.67 11.12
CA THR A 223 -4.28 -11.04 11.33
C THR A 223 -3.23 -11.92 12.04
N ARG A 224 -1.96 -11.54 12.05
CA ARG A 224 -0.89 -12.25 12.76
C ARG A 224 -1.11 -12.21 14.27
N LEU A 225 -1.73 -11.14 14.76
CA LEU A 225 -2.05 -10.98 16.18
C LEU A 225 -3.22 -11.85 16.68
N MET A 226 -3.78 -12.71 15.83
CA MET A 226 -4.80 -13.70 16.22
C MET A 226 -4.23 -14.88 16.99
N THR A 227 -2.96 -15.21 16.82
CA THR A 227 -2.29 -16.38 17.39
C THR A 227 -1.12 -15.99 18.31
N ALA A 228 -0.72 -16.89 19.21
CA ALA A 228 0.40 -16.66 20.11
C ALA A 228 1.72 -16.49 19.32
N GLU A 229 1.95 -17.35 18.34
CA GLU A 229 3.15 -17.37 17.49
C GLU A 229 3.25 -16.08 16.67
N GLY A 230 2.18 -15.68 16.00
CA GLY A 230 2.15 -14.43 15.24
C GLY A 230 2.28 -13.19 16.11
N THR A 231 1.77 -13.24 17.35
CA THR A 231 1.93 -12.16 18.32
C THR A 231 3.38 -12.00 18.75
N LEU A 232 4.11 -13.11 18.94
CA LEU A 232 5.55 -13.09 19.23
C LEU A 232 6.35 -12.46 18.10
N VAL A 233 6.06 -12.81 16.84
CA VAL A 233 6.72 -12.20 15.67
C VAL A 233 6.50 -10.68 15.64
N ILE A 234 5.27 -10.21 15.82
CA ILE A 234 4.97 -8.77 15.84
C ILE A 234 5.62 -8.08 17.03
N GLN A 235 5.65 -8.71 18.19
CA GLN A 235 6.32 -8.19 19.38
C GLN A 235 7.81 -7.99 19.11
N GLN A 236 8.50 -8.97 18.51
CA GLN A 236 9.90 -8.89 18.15
C GLN A 236 10.16 -7.76 17.13
N GLU A 237 9.35 -7.66 16.06
CA GLU A 237 9.46 -6.60 15.06
C GLU A 237 9.33 -5.19 15.69
N LYS A 238 8.34 -5.02 16.58
CA LYS A 238 8.10 -3.73 17.24
C LYS A 238 9.15 -3.41 18.29
N SER A 239 9.63 -4.40 19.03
CA SER A 239 10.71 -4.24 20.00
C SER A 239 12.02 -3.86 19.30
N ALA A 240 12.37 -4.52 18.22
CA ALA A 240 13.55 -4.19 17.42
C ALA A 240 13.47 -2.75 16.86
N LYS A 241 12.29 -2.32 16.40
CA LYS A 241 12.07 -0.94 15.94
C LYS A 241 12.19 0.08 17.09
N ALA A 242 11.66 -0.23 18.25
CA ALA A 242 11.75 0.66 19.42
C ALA A 242 13.19 0.76 19.93
N LEU A 243 13.95 -0.35 19.98
CA LEU A 243 15.37 -0.38 20.31
C LEU A 243 16.18 0.48 19.35
N LYS A 244 16.01 0.29 18.03
CA LYS A 244 16.69 1.10 17.02
C LYS A 244 16.38 2.60 17.14
N ASN A 245 15.19 2.97 17.62
CA ASN A 245 14.84 4.38 17.87
C ASN A 245 15.51 4.92 19.15
N LEU A 246 15.77 4.06 20.15
CA LEU A 246 16.49 4.44 21.38
C LEU A 246 18.01 4.63 21.14
N GLU A 247 18.56 4.01 20.10
CA GLU A 247 19.96 4.15 19.68
C GLU A 247 20.25 5.45 18.91
N ARG A 248 19.22 6.25 18.57
CA ARG A 248 19.40 7.52 17.86
C ARG A 248 19.93 8.63 18.80
N ASP A 249 20.58 9.64 18.23
CA ASP A 249 21.15 10.78 18.95
C ASP A 249 20.13 11.54 19.83
N ASN A 250 18.85 11.50 19.47
CA ASN A 250 17.78 12.11 20.25
C ASN A 250 16.61 11.12 20.45
N PRO A 251 16.73 10.17 21.40
CA PRO A 251 15.75 9.13 21.60
C PRO A 251 14.46 9.66 22.24
N ASP A 252 13.30 9.27 21.70
CA ASP A 252 12.03 9.54 22.36
C ASP A 252 11.90 8.65 23.61
N PRO A 253 11.78 9.23 24.84
CA PRO A 253 11.67 8.48 26.08
C PRO A 253 10.47 7.52 26.12
N ARG A 254 9.43 7.78 25.30
CA ARG A 254 8.25 6.90 25.17
C ARG A 254 8.61 5.51 24.64
N ASN A 255 9.72 5.37 23.89
CA ASN A 255 10.14 4.07 23.35
C ASN A 255 10.52 3.10 24.48
N ARG A 256 11.06 3.56 25.61
CA ARG A 256 11.38 2.71 26.79
C ARG A 256 10.10 2.14 27.39
N SER A 257 9.12 3.01 27.70
CA SER A 257 7.80 2.58 28.20
C SER A 257 7.05 1.67 27.18
N THR A 258 7.29 1.85 25.88
CA THR A 258 6.73 0.98 24.83
C THR A 258 7.35 -0.41 24.92
N LEU A 259 8.66 -0.53 25.09
CA LEU A 259 9.34 -1.82 25.25
C LEU A 259 8.85 -2.58 26.49
N ASP A 260 8.74 -1.89 27.63
CA ASP A 260 8.25 -2.50 28.87
C ASP A 260 6.84 -3.06 28.69
N ARG A 261 5.96 -2.34 28.00
CA ARG A 261 4.60 -2.82 27.71
C ARG A 261 4.60 -3.96 26.69
N LEU A 262 5.45 -3.93 25.68
CA LEU A 262 5.54 -5.00 24.69
C LEU A 262 5.97 -6.35 25.27
N ASN A 263 6.65 -6.35 26.43
CA ASN A 263 7.02 -7.58 27.14
C ASN A 263 5.80 -8.27 27.79
N ASN A 264 4.68 -7.57 27.96
CA ASN A 264 3.44 -8.12 28.50
C ASN A 264 2.58 -8.67 27.34
N LEU A 265 2.85 -9.89 26.90
CA LEU A 265 2.13 -10.49 25.79
C LEU A 265 0.66 -10.77 26.12
N PRO A 266 -0.29 -10.35 25.29
CA PRO A 266 -1.69 -10.72 25.46
C PRO A 266 -1.87 -12.23 25.25
N LYS A 267 -2.77 -12.84 26.02
CA LYS A 267 -3.11 -14.27 25.86
C LYS A 267 -3.76 -14.50 24.49
N ARG A 268 -3.17 -15.40 23.73
CA ARG A 268 -3.66 -15.80 22.40
C ARG A 268 -3.75 -17.31 22.31
N PRO A 269 -4.69 -17.85 21.52
CA PRO A 269 -4.67 -19.26 21.20
C PRO A 269 -3.41 -19.61 20.42
N SER A 270 -2.77 -20.70 20.77
CA SER A 270 -1.71 -21.27 19.93
C SER A 270 -2.31 -21.78 18.63
N GLN A 271 -1.54 -21.62 17.57
CA GLN A 271 -1.89 -22.19 16.29
C GLN A 271 -1.68 -23.71 16.35
N LEU A 272 -2.64 -24.46 15.80
CA LEU A 272 -2.42 -25.91 15.64
C LEU A 272 -1.20 -26.10 14.74
N PRO A 273 -0.22 -26.92 15.15
CA PRO A 273 0.95 -27.16 14.34
C PRO A 273 0.53 -27.73 12.99
N TYR A 274 0.96 -27.07 11.91
CA TYR A 274 0.77 -27.58 10.58
C TYR A 274 1.70 -28.79 10.36
N GLN A 275 1.13 -29.89 9.95
CA GLN A 275 1.88 -31.12 9.66
C GLN A 275 2.02 -31.27 8.15
N GLY A 276 3.04 -30.62 7.60
CA GLY A 276 3.46 -30.81 6.22
C GLY A 276 4.29 -32.09 6.02
N ASN A 277 4.40 -32.52 4.77
CA ASN A 277 5.38 -33.54 4.38
C ASN A 277 6.69 -32.81 4.05
N PRO A 278 7.79 -33.04 4.78
CA PRO A 278 9.07 -32.35 4.58
C PRO A 278 9.68 -32.58 3.18
N GLU A 279 9.25 -33.61 2.46
CA GLU A 279 9.69 -33.89 1.09
C GLU A 279 8.89 -33.12 0.03
N ILE A 280 7.78 -32.43 0.40
CA ILE A 280 6.94 -31.75 -0.56
C ILE A 280 7.03 -30.24 -0.29
N LEU A 281 7.46 -29.47 -1.29
CA LEU A 281 7.54 -28.02 -1.26
C LEU A 281 6.73 -27.40 -2.40
N VAL A 282 6.26 -26.18 -2.17
CA VAL A 282 5.63 -25.36 -3.22
C VAL A 282 6.60 -24.24 -3.59
N GLY A 283 7.25 -24.35 -4.73
CA GLY A 283 8.06 -23.27 -5.27
C GLY A 283 7.22 -22.28 -6.07
N LEU A 284 7.48 -20.99 -5.91
CA LEU A 284 6.78 -19.90 -6.60
C LEU A 284 7.76 -19.11 -7.44
N SER A 285 7.59 -19.07 -8.75
CA SER A 285 8.33 -18.14 -9.60
C SER A 285 7.52 -16.88 -9.87
N ILE A 286 8.22 -15.77 -9.99
CA ILE A 286 7.66 -14.44 -10.24
C ILE A 286 8.23 -13.91 -11.56
N GLY A 287 7.36 -13.35 -12.42
CA GLY A 287 7.76 -12.80 -13.70
C GLY A 287 6.76 -11.79 -14.26
N LEU A 288 7.14 -11.08 -15.32
CA LEU A 288 6.34 -10.02 -15.92
C LEU A 288 5.10 -10.56 -16.65
N ALA A 289 5.27 -11.65 -17.38
CA ALA A 289 4.17 -12.25 -18.14
C ALA A 289 3.15 -12.93 -17.22
N ASN A 290 3.66 -13.64 -16.21
CA ASN A 290 2.87 -14.29 -15.18
C ASN A 290 3.31 -13.79 -13.81
N PRO A 291 2.42 -13.09 -13.08
CA PRO A 291 2.80 -12.52 -11.79
C PRO A 291 3.23 -13.59 -10.78
N LEU A 292 2.79 -14.83 -11.00
CA LEU A 292 3.11 -15.95 -10.14
C LEU A 292 2.90 -17.27 -10.89
N THR A 293 3.84 -18.20 -10.81
CA THR A 293 3.67 -19.59 -11.26
C THR A 293 4.10 -20.49 -10.11
N ALA A 294 3.32 -21.51 -9.81
CA ALA A 294 3.59 -22.45 -8.72
C ALA A 294 3.96 -23.83 -9.26
N ALA A 295 4.94 -24.46 -8.65
CA ALA A 295 5.29 -25.88 -8.82
C ALA A 295 5.20 -26.58 -7.46
N VAL A 296 4.47 -27.65 -7.37
CA VAL A 296 4.51 -28.54 -6.21
C VAL A 296 5.49 -29.66 -6.53
N VAL A 297 6.52 -29.80 -5.73
CA VAL A 297 7.66 -30.67 -6.01
C VAL A 297 7.87 -31.65 -4.85
N ASN A 298 8.02 -32.91 -5.15
CA ASN A 298 8.68 -33.85 -4.23
C ASN A 298 10.19 -33.64 -4.38
N VAL A 299 10.80 -32.97 -3.42
CA VAL A 299 12.20 -32.52 -3.52
C VAL A 299 13.19 -33.66 -3.35
N ARG A 300 12.77 -34.81 -2.79
CA ARG A 300 13.60 -36.00 -2.65
C ARG A 300 13.76 -36.77 -3.98
N THR A 301 12.66 -36.85 -4.74
CA THR A 301 12.65 -37.50 -6.06
C THR A 301 12.83 -36.54 -7.21
N GLU A 302 12.84 -35.23 -6.91
CA GLU A 302 12.83 -34.11 -7.88
C GLU A 302 11.62 -34.16 -8.84
N GLU A 303 10.61 -34.92 -8.49
CA GLU A 303 9.38 -35.07 -9.28
C GLU A 303 8.41 -33.95 -9.05
N VAL A 304 7.86 -33.40 -10.12
CA VAL A 304 6.85 -32.35 -10.05
C VAL A 304 5.47 -32.98 -10.00
N LEU A 305 4.77 -32.78 -8.88
CA LEU A 305 3.41 -33.28 -8.68
C LEU A 305 2.39 -32.47 -9.48
N THR A 306 2.59 -31.18 -9.58
CA THR A 306 1.74 -30.30 -10.40
C THR A 306 2.37 -28.92 -10.65
N TYR A 307 2.02 -28.34 -11.79
CA TYR A 307 2.27 -26.94 -12.10
C TYR A 307 0.97 -26.15 -12.09
N ARG A 308 1.00 -24.93 -11.56
CA ARG A 308 -0.14 -24.02 -11.55
C ARG A 308 0.29 -22.63 -12.03
N THR A 309 -0.37 -22.16 -13.09
CA THR A 309 -0.26 -20.79 -13.60
C THR A 309 -1.36 -19.92 -12.99
N PRO A 310 -1.31 -18.59 -13.09
CA PRO A 310 -2.41 -17.72 -12.63
C PRO A 310 -3.77 -18.13 -13.19
N LYS A 311 -3.79 -18.63 -14.43
CA LYS A 311 -5.02 -19.10 -15.08
C LYS A 311 -5.59 -20.34 -14.38
N THR A 312 -4.74 -21.31 -14.08
CA THR A 312 -5.15 -22.55 -13.40
C THR A 312 -5.44 -22.35 -11.93
N LEU A 313 -4.74 -21.42 -11.25
CA LEU A 313 -5.00 -21.05 -9.87
C LEU A 313 -6.35 -20.35 -9.71
N LEU A 314 -6.66 -19.39 -10.59
CA LEU A 314 -7.87 -18.59 -10.48
C LEU A 314 -9.09 -19.23 -11.15
N GLY A 315 -8.90 -20.18 -12.08
CA GLY A 315 -10.00 -20.79 -12.81
C GLY A 315 -10.87 -19.74 -13.52
N ASP A 316 -12.18 -19.80 -13.30
CA ASP A 316 -13.15 -18.84 -13.92
C ASP A 316 -12.89 -17.39 -13.48
N ARG A 317 -12.26 -17.18 -12.33
CA ARG A 317 -11.88 -15.86 -11.81
C ARG A 317 -10.68 -15.24 -12.53
N HIS A 318 -10.02 -15.95 -13.43
CA HIS A 318 -8.91 -15.44 -14.23
C HIS A 318 -9.27 -14.18 -15.05
N ARG A 319 -10.55 -14.02 -15.42
CA ARG A 319 -11.07 -12.80 -16.04
C ARG A 319 -10.80 -11.52 -15.22
N LEU A 320 -10.77 -11.64 -13.89
CA LEU A 320 -10.47 -10.51 -12.99
C LEU A 320 -9.01 -10.05 -13.10
N LEU A 321 -8.08 -10.98 -13.27
CA LEU A 321 -6.68 -10.67 -13.54
C LEU A 321 -6.53 -9.92 -14.88
N ASN A 322 -7.23 -10.36 -15.91
CA ASN A 322 -7.20 -9.69 -17.22
C ASN A 322 -7.85 -8.30 -17.14
N ARG A 323 -8.98 -8.17 -16.44
CA ARG A 323 -9.63 -6.88 -16.20
C ARG A 323 -8.69 -5.93 -15.43
N TYR A 324 -8.00 -6.41 -14.42
CA TYR A 324 -7.01 -5.62 -13.66
C TYR A 324 -5.87 -5.15 -14.58
N ARG A 325 -5.32 -6.03 -15.41
CA ARG A 325 -4.27 -5.67 -16.39
C ARG A 325 -4.74 -4.59 -17.36
N THR A 326 -5.95 -4.74 -17.91
CA THR A 326 -6.54 -3.74 -18.82
C THR A 326 -6.73 -2.40 -18.11
N GLN A 327 -7.23 -2.39 -16.88
CA GLN A 327 -7.40 -1.19 -16.08
C GLN A 327 -6.05 -0.49 -15.80
N GLN A 328 -5.01 -1.26 -15.47
CA GLN A 328 -3.67 -0.72 -15.27
C GLN A 328 -3.11 -0.09 -16.55
N GLN A 329 -3.30 -0.73 -17.70
CA GLN A 329 -2.87 -0.16 -18.98
C GLN A 329 -3.61 1.14 -19.29
N GLN A 330 -4.92 1.19 -19.08
CA GLN A 330 -5.72 2.41 -19.27
C GLN A 330 -5.26 3.52 -18.34
N ASN A 331 -5.00 3.22 -17.08
CA ASN A 331 -4.48 4.17 -16.09
C ASN A 331 -3.11 4.74 -16.50
N ILE A 332 -2.22 3.91 -17.04
CA ILE A 332 -0.91 4.34 -17.54
C ILE A 332 -1.08 5.29 -18.74
N LEU A 333 -1.92 4.92 -19.69
CA LEU A 333 -2.20 5.76 -20.87
C LEU A 333 -2.83 7.11 -20.48
N GLN A 334 -3.78 7.09 -19.55
CA GLN A 334 -4.40 8.30 -19.03
C GLN A 334 -3.40 9.19 -18.29
N ARG A 335 -2.53 8.58 -17.47
CA ARG A 335 -1.43 9.28 -16.79
C ARG A 335 -0.48 9.95 -17.79
N GLN A 336 -0.10 9.26 -18.87
CA GLN A 336 0.74 9.83 -19.93
C GLN A 336 0.05 11.01 -20.63
N LYS A 337 -1.25 10.88 -20.95
CA LYS A 337 -2.05 11.96 -21.52
C LYS A 337 -2.13 13.17 -20.58
N ASN A 338 -2.36 12.93 -19.30
CA ASN A 338 -2.46 13.97 -18.28
C ASN A 338 -1.11 14.67 -18.06
N GLN A 339 0.00 13.91 -18.04
CA GLN A 339 1.34 14.48 -17.95
C GLN A 339 1.68 15.38 -19.14
N LYS A 340 1.28 14.98 -20.37
CA LYS A 340 1.47 15.83 -21.57
C LYS A 340 0.64 17.10 -21.50
N ARG A 341 -0.52 17.08 -20.84
CA ARG A 341 -1.42 18.22 -20.69
C ARG A 341 -1.13 19.06 -19.44
N GLY A 342 -0.14 18.65 -18.60
CA GLY A 342 0.16 19.30 -17.33
C GLY A 342 -0.92 19.10 -16.25
N VAL A 343 -1.84 18.16 -16.43
CA VAL A 343 -2.88 17.83 -15.46
C VAL A 343 -2.36 16.79 -14.47
N ARG A 344 -2.51 17.04 -13.17
CA ARG A 344 -2.11 16.12 -12.12
C ARG A 344 -3.07 14.93 -12.08
N TYR A 345 -2.54 13.74 -12.35
CA TYR A 345 -3.28 12.49 -12.21
C TYR A 345 -2.91 11.83 -10.90
N GLN A 346 -3.87 11.60 -10.02
CA GLN A 346 -3.71 10.73 -8.86
C GLN A 346 -4.37 9.39 -9.18
N PRO A 347 -3.60 8.32 -9.40
CA PRO A 347 -4.19 7.00 -9.51
C PRO A 347 -4.75 6.62 -8.14
N SER A 348 -6.03 6.30 -8.07
CA SER A 348 -6.56 5.52 -6.96
C SER A 348 -5.94 4.12 -7.02
N GLU A 349 -5.43 3.60 -5.92
CA GLU A 349 -5.07 2.19 -5.86
C GLU A 349 -6.31 1.36 -6.19
N SER A 350 -6.15 0.42 -7.10
CA SER A 350 -7.28 -0.38 -7.56
C SER A 350 -7.58 -1.45 -6.50
N GLU A 351 -8.71 -1.37 -5.83
CA GLU A 351 -9.26 -2.41 -4.96
C GLU A 351 -9.30 -3.78 -5.67
N LEU A 352 -9.48 -3.75 -7.00
CA LEU A 352 -9.43 -4.96 -7.83
C LEU A 352 -8.05 -5.63 -7.78
N GLY A 353 -6.95 -4.84 -7.75
CA GLY A 353 -5.59 -5.40 -7.64
C GLY A 353 -5.39 -6.11 -6.32
N GLU A 354 -5.82 -5.51 -5.21
CA GLU A 354 -5.77 -6.16 -3.90
C GLU A 354 -6.62 -7.43 -3.83
N TYR A 355 -7.80 -7.39 -4.43
CA TYR A 355 -8.68 -8.54 -4.47
C TYR A 355 -8.05 -9.71 -5.25
N VAL A 356 -7.42 -9.43 -6.40
CA VAL A 356 -6.70 -10.45 -7.19
C VAL A 356 -5.50 -11.00 -6.42
N ASP A 357 -4.70 -10.17 -5.74
CA ASP A 357 -3.60 -10.61 -4.89
C ASP A 357 -4.10 -11.56 -3.78
N ARG A 358 -5.21 -11.21 -3.12
CA ARG A 358 -5.83 -12.05 -2.09
C ARG A 358 -6.30 -13.40 -2.64
N LEU A 359 -6.87 -13.40 -3.85
CA LEU A 359 -7.30 -14.64 -4.51
C LEU A 359 -6.11 -15.53 -4.83
N LEU A 360 -5.06 -14.98 -5.46
CA LEU A 360 -3.84 -15.74 -5.79
C LEU A 360 -3.19 -16.31 -4.54
N SER A 361 -3.05 -15.51 -3.50
CA SER A 361 -2.47 -15.95 -2.23
C SER A 361 -3.30 -17.07 -1.57
N CYS A 362 -4.62 -16.96 -1.58
CA CYS A 362 -5.49 -18.03 -1.07
C CYS A 362 -5.35 -19.34 -1.85
N GLU A 363 -5.25 -19.27 -3.18
CA GLU A 363 -5.11 -20.49 -4.01
C GLU A 363 -3.73 -21.13 -3.85
N VAL A 364 -2.65 -20.33 -3.70
CA VAL A 364 -1.31 -20.83 -3.40
C VAL A 364 -1.29 -21.57 -2.06
N VAL A 365 -1.84 -20.96 -1.02
CA VAL A 365 -1.88 -21.58 0.32
C VAL A 365 -2.78 -22.81 0.34
N ARG A 366 -3.91 -22.80 -0.39
CA ARG A 366 -4.75 -23.98 -0.58
C ARG A 366 -4.02 -25.09 -1.31
N LEU A 367 -3.21 -24.76 -2.32
CA LEU A 367 -2.37 -25.73 -3.03
C LEU A 367 -1.38 -26.40 -2.08
N ALA A 368 -0.71 -25.61 -1.23
CA ALA A 368 0.20 -26.15 -0.21
C ALA A 368 -0.53 -27.09 0.75
N GLN A 369 -1.72 -26.74 1.23
CA GLN A 369 -2.54 -27.61 2.09
C GLN A 369 -2.98 -28.89 1.38
N GLN A 370 -3.43 -28.78 0.12
CA GLN A 370 -3.93 -29.91 -0.66
C GLN A 370 -2.87 -30.99 -0.82
N TYR A 371 -1.62 -30.59 -1.05
CA TYR A 371 -0.50 -31.50 -1.21
C TYR A 371 0.27 -31.77 0.10
N ARG A 372 -0.17 -31.18 1.21
CA ARG A 372 0.52 -31.21 2.50
C ARG A 372 1.97 -30.76 2.40
N ALA A 373 2.22 -29.73 1.60
CA ALA A 373 3.57 -29.21 1.45
C ALA A 373 4.09 -28.64 2.77
N ASP A 374 5.33 -28.91 3.11
CA ASP A 374 5.98 -28.44 4.33
C ASP A 374 6.14 -26.93 4.34
N SER A 375 6.54 -26.39 3.19
CA SER A 375 6.72 -24.95 3.04
C SER A 375 6.36 -24.42 1.65
N ILE A 376 6.22 -23.09 1.59
CA ILE A 376 6.08 -22.34 0.35
C ILE A 376 7.37 -21.55 0.16
N VAL A 377 8.07 -21.78 -0.95
CA VAL A 377 9.33 -21.10 -1.28
C VAL A 377 9.07 -19.98 -2.28
N ILE A 378 9.50 -18.77 -1.93
CA ILE A 378 9.34 -17.57 -2.76
C ILE A 378 10.69 -16.92 -3.03
N PRO A 379 10.89 -16.22 -4.16
CA PRO A 379 12.10 -15.45 -4.38
C PRO A 379 12.17 -14.24 -3.45
N SER A 380 13.38 -13.88 -2.98
CA SER A 380 13.56 -12.70 -2.13
C SER A 380 13.15 -11.41 -2.84
N LEU A 381 12.57 -10.44 -2.11
CA LEU A 381 12.12 -9.15 -2.67
C LEU A 381 13.22 -8.36 -3.37
N LYS A 382 14.45 -8.42 -2.84
CA LYS A 382 15.61 -7.76 -3.44
C LYS A 382 15.92 -8.37 -4.82
N HIS A 383 15.90 -9.67 -4.90
CA HIS A 383 16.18 -10.42 -6.11
C HIS A 383 15.11 -10.25 -7.19
N ILE A 384 13.83 -10.14 -6.80
CA ILE A 384 12.72 -9.90 -7.74
C ILE A 384 12.93 -8.64 -8.58
N ARG A 385 13.45 -7.57 -8.00
CA ARG A 385 13.74 -6.33 -8.76
C ARG A 385 14.78 -6.56 -9.85
N GLU A 386 15.81 -7.31 -9.54
CA GLU A 386 16.89 -7.68 -10.48
C GLU A 386 16.35 -8.60 -11.57
N LEU A 387 15.52 -9.59 -11.22
CA LEU A 387 14.85 -10.48 -12.15
C LEU A 387 14.00 -9.71 -13.16
N LEU A 388 13.14 -8.81 -12.70
CA LEU A 388 12.26 -8.04 -13.57
C LEU A 388 13.05 -7.08 -14.47
N ALA A 389 14.10 -6.45 -13.95
CA ALA A 389 14.97 -5.58 -14.74
C ALA A 389 15.70 -6.39 -15.85
N SER A 390 16.18 -7.57 -15.52
CA SER A 390 16.85 -8.47 -16.47
C SER A 390 15.88 -9.00 -17.54
N GLU A 391 14.64 -9.37 -17.16
CA GLU A 391 13.62 -9.81 -18.11
C GLU A 391 13.24 -8.69 -19.09
N ILE A 392 13.14 -7.46 -18.62
CA ILE A 392 12.90 -6.29 -19.47
C ILE A 392 14.05 -6.11 -20.46
N LYS A 393 15.30 -6.22 -19.98
CA LYS A 393 16.50 -6.07 -20.81
C LYS A 393 16.57 -7.17 -21.87
N ALA A 394 16.33 -8.42 -21.51
CA ALA A 394 16.32 -9.54 -22.45
C ALA A 394 15.27 -9.37 -23.55
N LYS A 395 14.07 -8.87 -23.21
CA LYS A 395 13.03 -8.54 -24.20
C LYS A 395 13.43 -7.38 -25.12
N ALA A 396 14.13 -6.37 -24.59
CA ALA A 396 14.66 -5.28 -25.38
C ALA A 396 15.73 -5.75 -26.36
N GLU A 397 16.66 -6.62 -25.94
CA GLU A 397 17.67 -7.26 -26.78
C GLU A 397 17.03 -8.07 -27.92
N GLN A 398 15.99 -8.84 -27.60
CA GLN A 398 15.27 -9.64 -28.59
C GLN A 398 14.54 -8.79 -29.63
N ARG A 399 13.96 -7.63 -29.23
CA ARG A 399 13.17 -6.75 -30.10
C ARG A 399 14.02 -5.79 -30.92
N CYS A 400 15.15 -5.36 -30.41
CA CYS A 400 16.04 -4.39 -31.00
C CYS A 400 17.48 -4.93 -31.06
N PRO A 401 17.75 -6.00 -31.82
CA PRO A 401 19.08 -6.59 -31.86
C PRO A 401 20.11 -5.60 -32.46
N GLY A 402 21.25 -5.50 -31.81
CA GLY A 402 22.41 -4.72 -32.31
C GLY A 402 22.38 -3.21 -32.04
N SER A 403 21.33 -2.66 -31.43
CA SER A 403 21.27 -1.22 -31.10
C SER A 403 20.99 -1.00 -29.63
N VAL A 404 22.00 -0.64 -28.84
CA VAL A 404 21.89 -0.38 -27.41
C VAL A 404 20.93 0.77 -27.12
N GLU A 405 20.95 1.83 -27.92
CA GLU A 405 20.06 2.99 -27.73
C GLU A 405 18.59 2.64 -27.97
N ALA A 406 18.31 1.83 -29.01
CA ALA A 406 16.95 1.32 -29.27
C ALA A 406 16.49 0.36 -28.18
N GLN A 407 17.39 -0.47 -27.65
CA GLN A 407 17.13 -1.37 -26.53
C GLN A 407 16.77 -0.58 -25.26
N ASP A 408 17.52 0.46 -24.92
CA ASP A 408 17.26 1.32 -23.76
C ASP A 408 15.93 2.07 -23.90
N LYS A 409 15.63 2.57 -25.09
CA LYS A 409 14.33 3.22 -25.38
C LYS A 409 13.18 2.23 -25.24
N TYR A 410 13.29 1.06 -25.85
CA TYR A 410 12.31 0.00 -25.76
C TYR A 410 12.14 -0.46 -24.31
N ALA A 411 13.22 -0.68 -23.55
CA ALA A 411 13.19 -1.08 -22.16
C ALA A 411 12.42 -0.05 -21.29
N LYS A 412 12.67 1.25 -21.49
CA LYS A 412 11.94 2.33 -20.81
C LYS A 412 10.45 2.34 -21.15
N GLU A 413 10.12 2.22 -22.44
CA GLU A 413 8.74 2.18 -22.91
C GLU A 413 8.02 0.92 -22.39
N TYR A 414 8.69 -0.21 -22.47
CA TYR A 414 8.19 -1.49 -21.97
C TYR A 414 7.99 -1.46 -20.46
N GLN A 415 8.95 -0.95 -19.70
CA GLN A 415 8.82 -0.78 -18.25
C GLN A 415 7.65 0.16 -17.86
N MET A 416 7.36 1.17 -18.68
CA MET A 416 6.21 2.03 -18.49
C MET A 416 4.88 1.37 -18.89
N SER A 417 4.91 0.47 -19.89
CA SER A 417 3.71 -0.22 -20.40
C SER A 417 3.30 -1.42 -19.54
N ILE A 418 4.23 -2.01 -18.80
CA ILE A 418 3.92 -3.12 -17.92
C ILE A 418 3.26 -2.56 -16.67
N SER A 419 2.09 -3.10 -16.37
CA SER A 419 1.43 -2.84 -15.10
C SER A 419 2.40 -3.20 -13.97
N ARG A 420 2.75 -2.23 -13.14
CA ARG A 420 3.55 -2.45 -11.94
C ARG A 420 2.74 -3.28 -10.97
N TRP A 421 2.85 -4.60 -11.10
CA TRP A 421 2.28 -5.49 -10.09
C TRP A 421 2.95 -5.18 -8.75
N SER A 422 2.16 -5.04 -7.69
CA SER A 422 2.70 -4.87 -6.35
C SER A 422 3.14 -6.25 -5.82
N TYR A 423 4.29 -6.74 -6.28
CA TYR A 423 4.85 -8.02 -5.81
C TYR A 423 5.05 -8.03 -4.30
N ASN A 424 5.43 -6.89 -3.71
CA ASN A 424 5.55 -6.76 -2.26
C ASN A 424 4.21 -7.12 -1.58
N ARG A 425 3.10 -6.55 -2.04
CA ARG A 425 1.77 -6.81 -1.49
C ARG A 425 1.35 -8.27 -1.68
N LEU A 426 1.58 -8.83 -2.87
CA LEU A 426 1.29 -10.24 -3.14
C LEU A 426 2.07 -11.16 -2.17
N ILE A 427 3.37 -10.94 -2.01
CA ILE A 427 4.24 -11.70 -1.11
C ILE A 427 3.81 -11.55 0.34
N GLU A 428 3.58 -10.33 0.82
CA GLU A 428 3.08 -10.07 2.17
C GLU A 428 1.74 -10.75 2.43
N THR A 429 0.86 -10.79 1.41
CA THR A 429 -0.42 -11.48 1.52
C THR A 429 -0.24 -13.00 1.59
N ILE A 430 0.71 -13.58 0.83
CA ILE A 430 1.05 -15.01 0.92
C ILE A 430 1.60 -15.32 2.33
N HIS A 431 2.57 -14.54 2.82
CA HIS A 431 3.11 -14.69 4.18
C HIS A 431 2.00 -14.64 5.25
N SER A 432 1.14 -13.63 5.17
CA SER A 432 0.03 -13.48 6.12
C SER A 432 -0.93 -14.66 6.09
N LYS A 433 -1.25 -15.19 4.91
CA LYS A 433 -2.15 -16.33 4.76
C LYS A 433 -1.52 -17.65 5.17
N ALA A 434 -0.27 -17.87 4.81
CA ALA A 434 0.49 -19.07 5.20
C ALA A 434 0.65 -19.11 6.73
N LEU A 435 1.02 -18.00 7.35
CA LEU A 435 1.16 -17.89 8.80
C LEU A 435 -0.15 -18.19 9.55
N GLN A 436 -1.32 -17.79 9.01
CA GLN A 436 -2.63 -18.12 9.59
C GLN A 436 -2.87 -19.64 9.70
N LEU A 437 -2.23 -20.43 8.84
CA LEU A 437 -2.38 -21.87 8.77
C LEU A 437 -1.15 -22.63 9.29
N GLY A 438 -0.13 -21.91 9.78
CA GLY A 438 1.12 -22.48 10.28
C GLY A 438 2.05 -23.02 9.21
N ILE A 439 1.82 -22.66 7.94
CA ILE A 439 2.68 -23.07 6.83
C ILE A 439 3.90 -22.14 6.80
N THR A 440 5.08 -22.71 6.78
CA THR A 440 6.34 -21.97 6.67
C THR A 440 6.49 -21.35 5.29
N VAL A 441 6.97 -20.10 5.23
CA VAL A 441 7.33 -19.45 3.97
C VAL A 441 8.83 -19.17 3.99
N GLU A 442 9.52 -19.69 3.00
CA GLU A 442 10.96 -19.58 2.86
C GLU A 442 11.34 -18.70 1.69
N SER A 443 12.52 -18.07 1.78
CA SER A 443 13.07 -17.27 0.70
C SER A 443 14.16 -18.06 -0.03
N GLY A 444 14.06 -18.12 -1.36
CA GLY A 444 15.05 -18.79 -2.19
C GLY A 444 15.55 -17.91 -3.34
N PHE A 445 16.47 -18.44 -4.12
CA PHE A 445 17.04 -17.79 -5.29
C PHE A 445 16.38 -18.32 -6.56
N GLN A 446 15.66 -17.46 -7.29
CA GLN A 446 15.07 -17.78 -8.59
C GLN A 446 16.07 -17.47 -9.70
N GLN A 447 16.23 -18.39 -10.65
CA GLN A 447 17.04 -18.16 -11.84
C GLN A 447 16.48 -16.99 -12.67
N ILE A 448 17.38 -16.18 -13.27
CA ILE A 448 16.98 -14.97 -14.02
C ILE A 448 16.35 -15.35 -15.37
N ARG A 449 16.76 -16.44 -15.98
CA ARG A 449 16.28 -16.88 -17.31
C ARG A 449 15.73 -18.30 -17.19
N GLY A 450 14.70 -18.59 -17.97
CA GLY A 450 14.11 -19.93 -18.02
C GLY A 450 12.60 -19.93 -18.12
N ASP A 451 12.01 -21.10 -18.26
CA ASP A 451 10.57 -21.29 -18.17
C ASP A 451 10.10 -21.04 -16.74
N PRO A 452 9.05 -20.25 -16.50
CA PRO A 452 8.53 -19.98 -15.17
C PRO A 452 8.18 -21.22 -14.35
N LYS A 453 7.81 -22.33 -15.00
CA LYS A 453 7.51 -23.59 -14.32
C LYS A 453 8.78 -24.25 -13.79
N GLU A 454 9.82 -24.31 -14.64
CA GLU A 454 11.13 -24.85 -14.23
C GLU A 454 11.78 -23.95 -13.17
N GLN A 455 11.68 -22.63 -13.31
CA GLN A 455 12.16 -21.72 -12.28
C GLN A 455 11.49 -21.96 -10.91
N ALA A 456 10.19 -22.23 -10.89
CA ALA A 456 9.48 -22.55 -9.65
C ALA A 456 9.90 -23.90 -9.05
N LYS A 457 10.12 -24.90 -9.89
CA LYS A 457 10.66 -26.22 -9.52
C LYS A 457 12.06 -26.09 -8.91
N ASP A 458 12.98 -25.48 -9.68
CA ASP A 458 14.38 -25.36 -9.29
C ASP A 458 14.56 -24.56 -8.00
N LEU A 459 13.72 -23.53 -7.82
CA LEU A 459 13.68 -22.74 -6.59
C LEU A 459 13.35 -23.60 -5.36
N ALA A 460 12.35 -24.49 -5.46
CA ALA A 460 11.98 -25.38 -4.38
C ALA A 460 13.10 -26.39 -4.07
N ILE A 461 13.68 -27.02 -5.09
CA ILE A 461 14.76 -28.00 -4.95
C ILE A 461 16.02 -27.35 -4.34
N ALA A 462 16.44 -26.20 -4.87
CA ALA A 462 17.61 -25.48 -4.37
C ALA A 462 17.46 -25.07 -2.89
N THR A 463 16.25 -24.62 -2.50
CA THR A 463 15.99 -24.24 -1.10
C THR A 463 16.00 -25.44 -0.17
N TYR A 464 15.48 -26.59 -0.62
CA TYR A 464 15.56 -27.83 0.15
C TYR A 464 17.00 -28.26 0.40
N HIS A 465 17.84 -28.26 -0.64
CA HIS A 465 19.25 -28.61 -0.48
C HIS A 465 20.01 -27.64 0.41
N ALA A 466 19.66 -26.35 0.39
CA ALA A 466 20.25 -25.36 1.28
C ALA A 466 19.97 -25.64 2.77
N ARG A 467 18.77 -26.16 3.11
CA ARG A 467 18.44 -26.56 4.50
C ARG A 467 19.37 -27.65 5.06
N SER A 468 19.94 -28.47 4.19
CA SER A 468 20.79 -29.59 4.60
C SER A 468 22.24 -29.16 4.86
N LEU A 469 22.58 -27.90 4.58
CA LEU A 469 23.92 -27.32 4.74
C LEU A 469 24.04 -26.43 5.98
N ASP A 470 22.90 -26.01 6.55
CA ASP A 470 22.81 -25.32 7.85
C ASP A 470 22.51 -26.33 9.00
#